data_b7a5f314c202d60bf42bbafff2436c71
#
_entry.id   b7a5f314c202d60bf42bbafff2436c71
#
_cell.length_a   1.000
_cell.length_b   1.000
_cell.length_c   1.000
_cell.angle_alpha   90.00
_cell.angle_beta   90.00
_cell.angle_gamma   90.00
#
_symmetry.space_group_name_H-M   'P 1'
#
loop_
_entity.id
_entity.type
_entity.pdbx_description
1 polymer ?
#
loop_
_entity_poly.entity_id
_entity_poly.type
_entity_poly.pdbx_seq_one_letter_code
_entity_poly.pdbx_strand_id
1 'polypeptide(L)'
;MAYDEAIAQQIRELLAGDATVEEKKMFGGLGFLVNGNMAVAASGQGGLLVRVDPTEGEKLVASTKAEPMEMRGRQMAGWLRVEAGDDLPEWVERGRSYASSLPPK
;
A
#
# COMPACT_ATOMS: atom_id res chain seq x y z
N MET A 1 -6.86 -18.65 0.70
CA MET A 1 -5.81 -17.70 1.13
C MET A 1 -6.30 -16.29 0.89
N ALA A 2 -6.16 -15.44 1.87
CA ALA A 2 -6.74 -14.11 1.79
C ALA A 2 -5.89 -13.12 0.98
N TYR A 3 -4.59 -13.36 0.82
CA TYR A 3 -3.70 -12.46 0.08
C TYR A 3 -2.54 -13.26 -0.53
N ASP A 4 -1.80 -12.59 -1.44
CA ASP A 4 -0.64 -13.22 -2.09
C ASP A 4 0.56 -13.16 -1.15
N GLU A 5 0.98 -14.31 -0.66
CA GLU A 5 2.09 -14.43 0.27
C GLU A 5 3.42 -13.98 -0.34
N ALA A 6 3.61 -14.17 -1.65
CA ALA A 6 4.82 -13.72 -2.32
C ALA A 6 4.92 -12.19 -2.29
N ILE A 7 3.82 -11.50 -2.52
CA ILE A 7 3.77 -10.04 -2.43
C ILE A 7 4.06 -9.59 -1.00
N ALA A 8 3.42 -10.22 -0.02
CA ALA A 8 3.65 -9.88 1.39
C ALA A 8 5.11 -10.07 1.77
N GLN A 9 5.73 -11.16 1.32
CA GLN A 9 7.14 -11.41 1.63
C GLN A 9 8.07 -10.38 0.98
N GLN A 10 7.78 -9.97 -0.25
CA GLN A 10 8.56 -8.93 -0.91
C GLN A 10 8.46 -7.60 -0.15
N ILE A 11 7.26 -7.25 0.33
CA ILE A 11 7.09 -6.03 1.12
C ILE A 11 7.90 -6.12 2.42
N ARG A 12 7.86 -7.27 3.10
CA ARG A 12 8.65 -7.46 4.34
C ARG A 12 10.13 -7.24 4.08
N GLU A 13 10.65 -7.78 2.98
CA GLU A 13 12.05 -7.62 2.64
C GLU A 13 12.41 -6.16 2.36
N LEU A 14 11.53 -5.45 1.64
CA LEU A 14 11.75 -4.04 1.32
C LEU A 14 11.72 -3.15 2.56
N LEU A 15 10.92 -3.52 3.56
CA LEU A 15 10.77 -2.75 4.79
C LEU A 15 11.61 -3.31 5.94
N ALA A 16 12.42 -4.33 5.68
CA ALA A 16 13.28 -4.92 6.70
C ALA A 16 14.25 -3.86 7.24
N GLY A 17 14.43 -3.87 8.56
CA GLY A 17 15.29 -2.89 9.22
C GLY A 17 14.59 -1.60 9.64
N ASP A 18 13.36 -1.39 9.22
CA ASP A 18 12.58 -0.23 9.66
C ASP A 18 11.80 -0.62 10.92
N ALA A 19 12.25 -0.16 12.08
CA ALA A 19 11.66 -0.51 13.36
C ALA A 19 10.26 0.10 13.56
N THR A 20 9.84 1.03 12.71
CA THR A 20 8.53 1.67 12.81
C THR A 20 7.43 0.90 12.09
N VAL A 21 7.79 -0.16 11.35
CA VAL A 21 6.86 -0.94 10.53
C VAL A 21 6.19 -2.03 11.37
N GLU A 22 4.87 -2.12 11.27
CA GLU A 22 4.07 -3.17 11.87
C GLU A 22 3.21 -3.83 10.82
N GLU A 23 2.92 -5.11 10.99
CA GLU A 23 1.99 -5.84 10.13
C GLU A 23 0.66 -6.01 10.83
N LYS A 24 -0.44 -5.88 10.09
CA LYS A 24 -1.77 -6.06 10.66
C LYS A 24 -2.70 -6.63 9.59
N LYS A 25 -3.43 -7.68 9.93
CA LYS A 25 -4.44 -8.23 9.03
C LYS A 25 -5.62 -7.26 8.94
N MET A 26 -6.04 -6.95 7.71
CA MET A 26 -7.18 -6.07 7.48
C MET A 26 -7.67 -6.19 6.05
N PHE A 27 -8.93 -5.87 5.82
CA PHE A 27 -9.54 -5.89 4.48
C PHE A 27 -9.36 -7.23 3.75
N GLY A 28 -9.29 -8.33 4.50
CA GLY A 28 -9.03 -9.63 3.90
C GLY A 28 -7.59 -9.83 3.43
N GLY A 29 -6.68 -8.90 3.73
CA GLY A 29 -5.28 -8.96 3.34
C GLY A 29 -4.35 -8.69 4.50
N LEU A 30 -3.12 -8.27 4.18
CA LEU A 30 -2.11 -7.97 5.18
C LEU A 30 -1.61 -6.54 4.97
N GLY A 31 -1.86 -5.68 5.94
CA GLY A 31 -1.42 -4.28 5.91
C GLY A 31 -0.09 -4.08 6.61
N PHE A 32 0.67 -3.12 6.12
CA PHE A 32 1.95 -2.70 6.71
C PHE A 32 1.83 -1.24 7.10
N LEU A 33 2.07 -0.95 8.38
CA LEU A 33 1.90 0.38 8.96
C LEU A 33 3.27 0.95 9.33
N VAL A 34 3.42 2.25 9.12
CA VAL A 34 4.61 3.00 9.55
C VAL A 34 4.16 4.00 10.60
N ASN A 35 4.70 3.89 11.81
CA ASN A 35 4.29 4.73 12.96
C ASN A 35 2.78 4.70 13.18
N GLY A 36 2.14 3.55 12.95
CA GLY A 36 0.71 3.38 13.11
C GLY A 36 -0.14 3.83 11.92
N ASN A 37 0.48 4.41 10.90
CA ASN A 37 -0.23 4.85 9.69
C ASN A 37 -0.06 3.81 8.57
N MET A 38 -1.16 3.49 7.90
CA MET A 38 -1.10 2.55 6.78
C MET A 38 -0.20 3.08 5.67
N ALA A 39 0.66 2.22 5.17
CA ALA A 39 1.54 2.54 4.05
C ALA A 39 1.15 1.74 2.82
N VAL A 40 1.18 0.43 2.93
CA VAL A 40 0.85 -0.48 1.83
C VAL A 40 0.14 -1.70 2.40
N ALA A 41 -0.50 -2.47 1.54
CA ALA A 41 -1.13 -3.73 1.93
C ALA A 41 -1.10 -4.73 0.78
N ALA A 42 -0.87 -6.00 1.12
CA ALA A 42 -1.11 -7.08 0.19
C ALA A 42 -2.62 -7.35 0.17
N SER A 43 -3.27 -7.12 -0.97
CA SER A 43 -4.72 -7.19 -1.07
C SER A 43 -5.24 -8.61 -0.99
N GLY A 44 -6.36 -8.81 -0.32
CA GLY A 44 -7.05 -10.09 -0.32
C GLY A 44 -7.60 -10.49 -1.69
N GLN A 45 -7.69 -9.55 -2.61
CA GLN A 45 -8.12 -9.79 -3.99
C GLN A 45 -6.94 -9.87 -4.96
N GLY A 46 -5.73 -9.95 -4.42
CA GLY A 46 -4.52 -9.92 -5.20
C GLY A 46 -4.02 -8.50 -5.44
N GLY A 47 -2.76 -8.36 -5.81
CA GLY A 47 -2.15 -7.06 -6.04
C GLY A 47 -1.78 -6.32 -4.76
N LEU A 48 -1.46 -5.06 -4.92
CA LEU A 48 -0.96 -4.20 -3.86
C LEU A 48 -1.87 -2.99 -3.70
N LEU A 49 -2.14 -2.62 -2.46
CA LEU A 49 -2.80 -1.36 -2.13
C LEU A 49 -1.74 -0.42 -1.58
N VAL A 50 -1.72 0.81 -2.09
CA VAL A 50 -0.70 1.81 -1.72
C VAL A 50 -1.41 3.07 -1.26
N ARG A 51 -1.02 3.57 -0.09
CA ARG A 51 -1.53 4.83 0.40
C ARG A 51 -0.65 5.97 -0.08
N VAL A 52 -1.27 6.98 -0.67
CA VAL A 52 -0.57 8.15 -1.21
C VAL A 52 -1.33 9.43 -0.84
N ASP A 53 -0.69 10.57 -1.03
CA ASP A 53 -1.38 11.85 -0.93
C ASP A 53 -2.53 11.86 -1.96
N PRO A 54 -3.77 12.26 -1.57
CA PRO A 54 -4.89 12.23 -2.51
C PRO A 54 -4.64 13.00 -3.80
N THR A 55 -3.97 14.15 -3.74
CA THR A 55 -3.65 14.93 -4.93
C THR A 55 -2.65 14.19 -5.83
N GLU A 56 -1.64 13.58 -5.23
CA GLU A 56 -0.67 12.79 -5.96
C GLU A 56 -1.29 11.52 -6.54
N GLY A 57 -2.25 10.94 -5.81
CA GLY A 57 -2.98 9.77 -6.29
C GLY A 57 -3.68 10.03 -7.61
N GLU A 58 -4.30 11.18 -7.79
CA GLU A 58 -4.94 11.54 -9.05
C GLU A 58 -3.93 11.60 -10.20
N LYS A 59 -2.76 12.17 -9.96
CA LYS A 59 -1.69 12.24 -10.95
C LYS A 59 -1.17 10.85 -11.32
N LEU A 60 -1.02 9.99 -10.33
CA LEU A 60 -0.53 8.63 -10.55
C LEU A 60 -1.52 7.78 -11.35
N VAL A 61 -2.82 7.93 -11.10
CA VAL A 61 -3.84 7.25 -11.90
C VAL A 61 -3.77 7.69 -13.35
N ALA A 62 -3.55 8.98 -13.60
CA ALA A 62 -3.47 9.51 -14.95
C ALA A 62 -2.19 9.10 -15.68
N SER A 63 -1.08 8.88 -14.95
CA SER A 63 0.23 8.66 -15.56
C SER A 63 0.75 7.23 -15.45
N THR A 64 0.08 6.36 -14.70
CA THR A 64 0.50 4.98 -14.49
C THR A 64 -0.67 4.03 -14.68
N LYS A 65 -0.43 2.73 -14.48
CA LYS A 65 -1.49 1.71 -14.51
C LYS A 65 -2.24 1.58 -13.19
N ALA A 66 -1.91 2.41 -12.19
CA ALA A 66 -2.59 2.39 -10.91
C ALA A 66 -4.06 2.78 -11.06
N GLU A 67 -4.91 2.14 -10.28
CA GLU A 67 -6.34 2.40 -10.28
C GLU A 67 -6.77 2.91 -8.91
N PRO A 68 -7.81 3.77 -8.83
CA PRO A 68 -8.36 4.14 -7.54
C PRO A 68 -8.88 2.90 -6.81
N MET A 69 -8.60 2.82 -5.52
CA MET A 69 -9.17 1.75 -4.70
C MET A 69 -10.65 2.01 -4.48
N GLU A 70 -11.47 1.00 -4.69
CA GLU A 70 -12.90 1.07 -4.39
C GLU A 70 -13.23 0.18 -3.20
N MET A 71 -14.09 0.67 -2.33
CA MET A 71 -14.61 -0.10 -1.22
C MET A 71 -16.08 0.26 -1.04
N ARG A 72 -16.94 -0.76 -1.09
CA ARG A 72 -18.41 -0.62 -0.97
C ARG A 72 -18.98 0.36 -2.01
N GLY A 73 -18.46 0.30 -3.24
CA GLY A 73 -18.89 1.16 -4.33
C GLY A 73 -18.38 2.59 -4.27
N ARG A 74 -17.50 2.91 -3.36
CA ARG A 74 -16.93 4.26 -3.22
C ARG A 74 -15.43 4.23 -3.47
N GLN A 75 -14.93 5.24 -4.18
CA GLN A 75 -13.49 5.39 -4.37
C GLN A 75 -12.88 5.96 -3.10
N MET A 76 -11.77 5.34 -2.67
CA MET A 76 -11.07 5.77 -1.46
C MET A 76 -9.96 6.76 -1.85
N ALA A 77 -10.16 8.02 -1.55
CA ALA A 77 -9.14 9.04 -1.81
C ALA A 77 -7.85 8.71 -1.06
N GLY A 78 -6.73 8.83 -1.74
CA GLY A 78 -5.43 8.54 -1.16
C GLY A 78 -5.05 7.07 -1.14
N TRP A 79 -5.85 6.20 -1.77
CA TRP A 79 -5.54 4.79 -1.91
C TRP A 79 -5.54 4.39 -3.36
N LEU A 80 -4.51 3.66 -3.78
CA LEU A 80 -4.39 3.14 -5.13
C LEU A 80 -4.24 1.64 -5.10
N ARG A 81 -4.80 1.00 -6.12
CA ARG A 81 -4.64 -0.43 -6.36
C ARG A 81 -3.69 -0.61 -7.53
N VAL A 82 -2.63 -1.36 -7.34
CA VAL A 82 -1.65 -1.64 -8.39
C VAL A 82 -1.38 -3.12 -8.46
N GLU A 83 -1.06 -3.61 -9.65
CA GLU A 83 -0.60 -4.97 -9.80
C GLU A 83 0.87 -5.04 -9.41
N ALA A 84 1.25 -6.10 -8.70
CA ALA A 84 2.64 -6.29 -8.34
C ALA A 84 3.45 -6.67 -9.57
N GLY A 85 4.50 -5.92 -9.82
CA GLY A 85 5.37 -6.14 -10.96
C GLY A 85 6.78 -5.64 -10.63
N ASP A 86 7.54 -5.31 -11.65
CA ASP A 86 8.91 -4.85 -11.48
C ASP A 86 9.00 -3.53 -10.71
N ASP A 87 7.93 -2.78 -10.68
CA ASP A 87 7.85 -1.49 -9.97
C ASP A 87 7.35 -1.62 -8.53
N LEU A 88 7.19 -2.84 -8.02
CA LEU A 88 6.76 -3.05 -6.64
C LEU A 88 7.62 -2.27 -5.62
N PRO A 89 8.96 -2.29 -5.71
CA PRO A 89 9.77 -1.52 -4.77
C PRO A 89 9.45 -0.03 -4.76
N GLU A 90 9.18 0.56 -5.92
CA GLU A 90 8.84 1.98 -6.02
C GLU A 90 7.50 2.27 -5.34
N TRP A 91 6.51 1.40 -5.54
CA TRP A 91 5.20 1.57 -4.92
C TRP A 91 5.26 1.44 -3.40
N VAL A 92 6.01 0.47 -2.91
CA VAL A 92 6.20 0.29 -1.47
C VAL A 92 6.87 1.52 -0.87
N GLU A 93 7.89 2.06 -1.52
CA GLU A 93 8.58 3.26 -1.02
C GLU A 93 7.67 4.49 -1.03
N ARG A 94 6.81 4.65 -2.03
CA ARG A 94 5.85 5.74 -2.05
C ARG A 94 4.92 5.67 -0.84
N GLY A 95 4.38 4.49 -0.57
CA GLY A 95 3.48 4.31 0.57
C GLY A 95 4.18 4.54 1.90
N ARG A 96 5.39 4.00 2.05
CA ARG A 96 6.19 4.18 3.25
C ARG A 96 6.52 5.65 3.48
N SER A 97 6.95 6.33 2.44
CA SER A 97 7.34 7.73 2.53
C SER A 97 6.16 8.61 2.95
N TYR A 98 4.99 8.39 2.33
CA TYR A 98 3.80 9.15 2.68
C TYR A 98 3.38 8.87 4.12
N ALA A 99 3.32 7.60 4.52
CA ALA A 99 2.90 7.23 5.87
C ALA A 99 3.85 7.81 6.92
N SER A 100 5.17 7.83 6.66
CA SER A 100 6.12 8.39 7.60
C SER A 100 6.08 9.91 7.67
N SER A 101 5.49 10.57 6.67
CA SER A 101 5.29 12.03 6.70
C SER A 101 4.09 12.45 7.55
N LEU A 102 3.21 11.50 7.90
CA LEU A 102 2.04 11.77 8.70
C LEU A 102 2.38 11.73 10.20
N PRO A 103 1.62 12.46 11.05
CA PRO A 103 1.85 12.35 12.49
C PRO A 103 1.70 10.90 12.95
N PRO A 104 2.58 10.41 13.84
CA PRO A 104 2.46 9.06 14.37
C PRO A 104 1.15 8.85 15.11
N LYS A 105 0.65 7.64 15.02
CA LYS A 105 -0.56 7.25 15.76
C LYS A 105 -0.21 6.50 17.01
#